data_a8ad0241edfc684a0bf8aaec85ee6a10
#
_entry.id   a8ad0241edfc684a0bf8aaec85ee6a10
#
_cell.length_a   1.000
_cell.length_b   1.000
_cell.length_c   1.000
_cell.angle_alpha   90.00
_cell.angle_beta   90.00
_cell.angle_gamma   90.00
#
_symmetry.space_group_name_H-M   'P 1'
#
loop_
_entity.id
_entity.type
_entity.pdbx_description
1 polymer ?
#
loop_
_entity_poly.entity_id
_entity_poly.type
_entity_poly.pdbx_seq_one_letter_code
_entity_poly.pdbx_strand_id
1 'polypeptide(L)'
;MSKLGSLVRERILILDGAMGTMIQQYNLTEEDFRDERFSQIPGQMKGNNDLLCLTRPDVIQDIHRKYLAAGADIIETNTFSSTRVSMADYHVQDYVREMNLAAVRLARKVADEFTSLTPDKPRFVAGSVGPTNKTCSMSPDVNNPAFRALSYDELADAYREQMEALLEGGVDALLIETIFDTLNAKAAIFAAGQAMETVGVHVPLMLSVTVSDIGGRTLSGQTLDAFLASVQHADIFSVGLNCSFGARQLKPFLEQLAARAPYYISAYPNAGLPNSLGTCDQ
;
A
#
# COMPACT_ATOMS: atom_id res chain seq x y z
N MET A 1 8.07 7.61 21.23
CA MET A 1 7.30 6.42 20.78
C MET A 1 5.98 6.92 20.22
N SER A 2 5.58 6.50 19.03
CA SER A 2 4.30 6.92 18.43
C SER A 2 3.11 6.35 19.21
N LYS A 3 1.93 6.99 19.11
CA LYS A 3 0.71 6.49 19.75
C LYS A 3 0.32 5.10 19.21
N LEU A 4 0.54 4.86 17.92
CA LEU A 4 0.40 3.55 17.28
C LEU A 4 1.31 2.50 17.95
N GLY A 5 2.60 2.84 18.16
CA GLY A 5 3.57 1.95 18.81
C GLY A 5 3.27 1.67 20.28
N SER A 6 2.53 2.53 20.98
CA SER A 6 2.06 2.25 22.34
C SER A 6 0.91 1.25 22.32
N LEU A 7 -0.10 1.47 21.48
CA LEU A 7 -1.31 0.64 21.44
C LEU A 7 -1.08 -0.79 20.94
N VAL A 8 -0.15 -1.00 20.00
CA VAL A 8 0.16 -2.36 19.51
C VAL A 8 0.75 -3.27 20.59
N ARG A 9 1.28 -2.69 21.69
CA ARG A 9 1.75 -3.45 22.86
C ARG A 9 0.62 -3.87 23.80
N GLU A 10 -0.51 -3.19 23.72
CA GLU A 10 -1.65 -3.42 24.62
C GLU A 10 -2.67 -4.37 23.98
N ARG A 11 -2.83 -4.31 22.67
CA ARG A 11 -3.81 -5.13 21.94
C ARG A 11 -3.44 -5.30 20.47
N ILE A 12 -4.08 -6.27 19.81
CA ILE A 12 -4.07 -6.40 18.36
C ILE A 12 -4.80 -5.21 17.75
N LEU A 13 -4.19 -4.59 16.74
CA LEU A 13 -4.80 -3.54 15.94
C LEU A 13 -5.32 -4.14 14.64
N ILE A 14 -6.48 -3.66 14.21
CA ILE A 14 -7.16 -4.16 13.02
C ILE A 14 -6.90 -3.20 11.86
N LEU A 15 -6.29 -3.71 10.80
CA LEU A 15 -6.19 -3.03 9.50
C LEU A 15 -7.55 -3.04 8.80
N ASP A 16 -7.77 -2.09 7.91
CA ASP A 16 -8.90 -2.14 7.00
C ASP A 16 -8.73 -3.25 5.93
N GLY A 17 -9.47 -3.18 4.85
CA GLY A 17 -9.47 -4.22 3.82
C GLY A 17 -9.38 -3.66 2.41
N ALA A 18 -9.65 -4.51 1.44
CA ALA A 18 -9.42 -4.25 0.02
C ALA A 18 -10.20 -3.04 -0.51
N MET A 19 -9.51 -1.95 -0.79
CA MET A 19 -10.07 -0.74 -1.39
C MET A 19 -10.65 -1.03 -2.78
N GLY A 20 -9.92 -1.74 -3.64
CA GLY A 20 -10.34 -2.03 -5.00
C GLY A 20 -11.66 -2.81 -5.07
N THR A 21 -11.85 -3.82 -4.23
CA THR A 21 -13.10 -4.60 -4.14
C THR A 21 -14.28 -3.71 -3.72
N MET A 22 -14.06 -2.80 -2.80
CA MET A 22 -15.10 -1.85 -2.37
C MET A 22 -15.44 -0.86 -3.48
N ILE A 23 -14.47 -0.34 -4.22
CA ILE A 23 -14.69 0.56 -5.37
C ILE A 23 -15.55 -0.14 -6.44
N GLN A 24 -15.32 -1.42 -6.72
CA GLN A 24 -16.10 -2.17 -7.71
C GLN A 24 -17.61 -2.18 -7.41
N GLN A 25 -18.03 -2.14 -6.14
CA GLN A 25 -19.44 -2.12 -5.75
C GLN A 25 -20.18 -0.85 -6.17
N TYR A 26 -19.46 0.24 -6.47
CA TYR A 26 -20.06 1.51 -6.94
C TYR A 26 -20.35 1.52 -8.44
N ASN A 27 -19.89 0.51 -9.21
CA ASN A 27 -20.09 0.39 -10.65
C ASN A 27 -19.72 1.68 -11.42
N LEU A 28 -18.61 2.29 -11.06
CA LEU A 28 -18.13 3.55 -11.63
C LEU A 28 -17.87 3.42 -13.13
N THR A 29 -18.22 4.48 -13.87
CA THR A 29 -18.02 4.58 -15.31
C THR A 29 -16.70 5.27 -15.65
N GLU A 30 -16.33 5.32 -16.94
CA GLU A 30 -15.15 6.07 -17.39
C GLU A 30 -15.27 7.55 -17.01
N GLU A 31 -16.46 8.13 -17.09
CA GLU A 31 -16.72 9.52 -16.73
C GLU A 31 -16.46 9.79 -15.24
N ASP A 32 -16.78 8.85 -14.34
CA ASP A 32 -16.48 8.96 -12.91
C ASP A 32 -14.97 8.99 -12.63
N PHE A 33 -14.19 8.20 -13.37
CA PHE A 33 -12.74 8.18 -13.24
C PHE A 33 -12.07 9.40 -13.85
N ARG A 34 -12.64 9.93 -14.95
CA ARG A 34 -12.03 11.00 -15.75
C ARG A 34 -12.39 12.38 -15.23
N ASP A 35 -13.68 12.62 -14.91
CA ASP A 35 -14.24 13.92 -14.62
C ASP A 35 -13.94 14.96 -15.74
N GLU A 36 -14.43 16.16 -15.62
CA GLU A 36 -14.13 17.27 -16.55
C GLU A 36 -12.65 17.62 -16.55
N ARG A 37 -12.01 17.55 -15.40
CA ARG A 37 -10.62 17.90 -15.19
C ARG A 37 -9.63 17.13 -16.07
N PHE A 38 -9.88 15.84 -16.27
CA PHE A 38 -9.01 14.95 -17.05
C PHE A 38 -9.57 14.62 -18.43
N SER A 39 -10.58 15.35 -18.90
CA SER A 39 -11.28 15.11 -20.16
C SER A 39 -10.37 15.10 -21.40
N GLN A 40 -9.29 15.87 -21.37
CA GLN A 40 -8.34 16.00 -22.49
C GLN A 40 -7.17 15.01 -22.44
N ILE A 41 -7.04 14.23 -21.36
CA ILE A 41 -5.95 13.25 -21.27
C ILE A 41 -6.31 12.02 -22.11
N PRO A 42 -5.39 11.54 -22.98
CA PRO A 42 -5.66 10.40 -23.85
C PRO A 42 -5.73 9.08 -23.03
N GLY A 43 -6.28 8.05 -23.67
CA GLY A 43 -6.36 6.71 -23.09
C GLY A 43 -7.60 6.51 -22.20
N GLN A 44 -7.66 5.39 -21.52
CA GLN A 44 -8.73 5.02 -20.59
C GLN A 44 -8.29 5.33 -19.16
N MET A 45 -9.16 5.97 -18.38
CA MET A 45 -8.92 6.25 -16.95
C MET A 45 -9.56 5.20 -16.04
N LYS A 46 -10.59 4.51 -16.50
CA LYS A 46 -11.26 3.44 -15.73
C LYS A 46 -10.26 2.36 -15.35
N GLY A 47 -10.16 2.11 -14.06
CA GLY A 47 -9.16 1.22 -13.46
C GLY A 47 -8.04 1.95 -12.70
N ASN A 48 -7.88 3.25 -12.90
CA ASN A 48 -6.99 4.08 -12.09
C ASN A 48 -7.69 4.46 -10.78
N ASN A 49 -7.75 3.52 -9.85
CA ASN A 49 -8.48 3.69 -8.59
C ASN A 49 -7.94 4.85 -7.74
N ASP A 50 -6.65 5.13 -7.82
CA ASP A 50 -5.99 6.17 -7.01
C ASP A 50 -6.44 7.57 -7.45
N LEU A 51 -6.75 7.74 -8.74
CA LEU A 51 -7.27 8.98 -9.29
C LEU A 51 -8.62 9.38 -8.69
N LEU A 52 -9.40 8.42 -8.20
CA LEU A 52 -10.69 8.67 -7.53
C LEU A 52 -10.57 9.55 -6.28
N CYS A 53 -9.39 9.67 -5.70
CA CYS A 53 -9.14 10.65 -4.65
C CYS A 53 -9.37 12.10 -5.10
N LEU A 54 -9.25 12.37 -6.41
CA LEU A 54 -9.49 13.68 -7.04
C LEU A 54 -10.87 13.76 -7.68
N THR A 55 -11.32 12.70 -8.34
CA THR A 55 -12.55 12.72 -9.16
C THR A 55 -13.80 12.26 -8.40
N ARG A 56 -13.67 11.32 -7.46
CA ARG A 56 -14.77 10.79 -6.64
C ARG A 56 -14.38 10.67 -5.16
N PRO A 57 -13.99 11.78 -4.52
CA PRO A 57 -13.60 11.78 -3.11
C PRO A 57 -14.74 11.32 -2.17
N ASP A 58 -16.00 11.47 -2.58
CA ASP A 58 -17.18 10.96 -1.89
C ASP A 58 -17.14 9.45 -1.71
N VAL A 59 -16.81 8.71 -2.77
CA VAL A 59 -16.70 7.25 -2.78
C VAL A 59 -15.58 6.79 -1.85
N ILE A 60 -14.41 7.39 -1.95
CA ILE A 60 -13.26 7.01 -1.11
C ILE A 60 -13.53 7.26 0.37
N GLN A 61 -14.14 8.41 0.72
CA GLN A 61 -14.53 8.70 2.11
C GLN A 61 -15.58 7.70 2.63
N ASP A 62 -16.55 7.33 1.82
CA ASP A 62 -17.59 6.38 2.21
C ASP A 62 -16.98 4.99 2.48
N ILE A 63 -16.02 4.54 1.68
CA ILE A 63 -15.30 3.28 1.91
C ILE A 63 -14.52 3.33 3.23
N HIS A 64 -13.78 4.39 3.49
CA HIS A 64 -13.07 4.57 4.77
C HIS A 64 -14.04 4.53 5.96
N ARG A 65 -15.21 5.19 5.86
CA ARG A 65 -16.24 5.13 6.91
C ARG A 65 -16.75 3.72 7.15
N LYS A 66 -16.99 2.95 6.10
CA LYS A 66 -17.45 1.56 6.21
C LYS A 66 -16.44 0.70 6.96
N TYR A 67 -15.15 0.82 6.65
CA TYR A 67 -14.12 0.07 7.36
C TYR A 67 -13.97 0.49 8.83
N LEU A 68 -13.98 1.79 9.13
CA LEU A 68 -13.92 2.25 10.51
C LEU A 68 -15.18 1.88 11.31
N ALA A 69 -16.35 1.90 10.68
CA ALA A 69 -17.60 1.45 11.30
C ALA A 69 -17.60 -0.05 11.56
N ALA A 70 -16.96 -0.85 10.70
CA ALA A 70 -16.76 -2.28 10.91
C ALA A 70 -15.74 -2.60 12.01
N GLY A 71 -14.99 -1.60 12.50
CA GLY A 71 -14.10 -1.75 13.65
C GLY A 71 -12.62 -1.61 13.36
N ALA A 72 -12.20 -1.24 12.15
CA ALA A 72 -10.79 -1.00 11.85
C ALA A 72 -10.18 0.07 12.78
N ASP A 73 -8.93 -0.13 13.14
CA ASP A 73 -8.10 0.81 13.89
C ASP A 73 -7.20 1.63 12.97
N ILE A 74 -6.76 1.03 11.87
CA ILE A 74 -5.85 1.59 10.89
C ILE A 74 -6.54 1.49 9.52
N ILE A 75 -6.64 2.60 8.82
CA ILE A 75 -7.07 2.64 7.42
C ILE A 75 -5.90 3.02 6.52
N GLU A 76 -5.86 2.43 5.34
CA GLU A 76 -4.84 2.69 4.33
C GLU A 76 -5.30 3.78 3.37
N THR A 77 -4.40 4.67 2.97
CA THR A 77 -4.71 5.64 1.92
C THR A 77 -4.95 4.94 0.58
N ASN A 78 -5.82 5.49 -0.26
CA ASN A 78 -6.04 4.97 -1.62
C ASN A 78 -4.93 5.47 -2.57
N THR A 79 -3.71 4.96 -2.35
CA THR A 79 -2.48 5.39 -3.04
C THR A 79 -1.58 4.23 -3.47
N PHE A 80 -2.15 3.04 -3.57
CA PHE A 80 -1.41 1.80 -3.87
C PHE A 80 -0.50 1.92 -5.10
N SER A 81 -0.97 2.59 -6.16
CA SER A 81 -0.23 2.77 -7.41
C SER A 81 0.19 4.23 -7.66
N SER A 82 0.06 5.13 -6.68
CA SER A 82 0.25 6.58 -6.85
C SER A 82 1.72 6.99 -6.94
N THR A 83 2.50 6.34 -7.79
CA THR A 83 3.86 6.74 -8.18
C THR A 83 3.86 7.28 -9.61
N ARG A 84 4.83 8.17 -9.94
CA ARG A 84 4.95 8.64 -11.33
C ARG A 84 5.24 7.52 -12.33
N VAL A 85 5.88 6.44 -11.89
CA VAL A 85 6.16 5.26 -12.72
C VAL A 85 4.86 4.58 -13.14
N SER A 86 3.96 4.30 -12.20
CA SER A 86 2.67 3.64 -12.48
C SER A 86 1.67 4.58 -13.14
N MET A 87 1.64 5.86 -12.75
CA MET A 87 0.72 6.85 -13.29
C MET A 87 1.06 7.31 -14.70
N ALA A 88 2.29 7.04 -15.18
CA ALA A 88 2.68 7.28 -16.57
C ALA A 88 1.86 6.46 -17.58
N ASP A 89 1.38 5.28 -17.19
CA ASP A 89 0.52 4.45 -18.04
C ASP A 89 -0.85 5.09 -18.32
N TYR A 90 -1.26 6.01 -17.44
CA TYR A 90 -2.50 6.79 -17.57
C TYR A 90 -2.25 8.25 -18.00
N HIS A 91 -1.00 8.64 -18.27
CA HIS A 91 -0.60 10.02 -18.60
C HIS A 91 -0.97 11.04 -17.50
N VAL A 92 -1.01 10.62 -16.24
CA VAL A 92 -1.33 11.48 -15.08
C VAL A 92 -0.20 11.54 -14.05
N GLN A 93 1.03 11.21 -14.44
CA GLN A 93 2.21 11.21 -13.57
C GLN A 93 2.50 12.58 -12.93
N ASP A 94 2.07 13.67 -13.52
CA ASP A 94 2.28 15.02 -13.01
C ASP A 94 1.30 15.39 -11.87
N TYR A 95 0.29 14.55 -11.64
CA TYR A 95 -0.69 14.72 -10.56
C TYR A 95 -0.39 13.87 -9.33
N VAL A 96 0.70 13.11 -9.33
CA VAL A 96 1.05 12.15 -8.27
C VAL A 96 1.07 12.80 -6.88
N ARG A 97 1.75 13.94 -6.76
CA ARG A 97 1.80 14.66 -5.49
C ARG A 97 0.40 15.07 -5.00
N GLU A 98 -0.43 15.59 -5.88
CA GLU A 98 -1.80 16.01 -5.54
C GLU A 98 -2.68 14.82 -5.16
N MET A 99 -2.60 13.70 -5.89
CA MET A 99 -3.34 12.48 -5.58
C MET A 99 -2.99 11.97 -4.17
N ASN A 100 -1.70 11.86 -3.85
CA ASN A 100 -1.26 11.38 -2.55
C ASN A 100 -1.72 12.31 -1.41
N LEU A 101 -1.57 13.63 -1.56
CA LEU A 101 -2.07 14.61 -0.58
C LEU A 101 -3.60 14.55 -0.41
N ALA A 102 -4.34 14.39 -1.51
CA ALA A 102 -5.79 14.26 -1.45
C ALA A 102 -6.21 12.98 -0.71
N ALA A 103 -5.58 11.85 -1.04
CA ALA A 103 -5.85 10.57 -0.40
C ALA A 103 -5.65 10.63 1.13
N VAL A 104 -4.54 11.22 1.58
CA VAL A 104 -4.29 11.39 3.03
C VAL A 104 -5.34 12.28 3.67
N ARG A 105 -5.71 13.41 3.04
CA ARG A 105 -6.75 14.31 3.58
C ARG A 105 -8.09 13.61 3.73
N LEU A 106 -8.48 12.77 2.76
CA LEU A 106 -9.73 12.01 2.81
C LEU A 106 -9.71 10.99 3.96
N ALA A 107 -8.65 10.19 4.07
CA ALA A 107 -8.49 9.20 5.12
C ALA A 107 -8.40 9.87 6.51
N ARG A 108 -7.57 10.92 6.65
CA ARG A 108 -7.40 11.64 7.92
C ARG A 108 -8.69 12.23 8.42
N LYS A 109 -9.47 12.87 7.54
CA LYS A 109 -10.77 13.44 7.90
C LYS A 109 -11.69 12.41 8.53
N VAL A 110 -11.79 11.23 7.93
CA VAL A 110 -12.68 10.16 8.44
C VAL A 110 -12.10 9.55 9.73
N ALA A 111 -10.79 9.34 9.80
CA ALA A 111 -10.13 8.83 11.00
C ALA A 111 -10.31 9.77 12.20
N ASP A 112 -10.23 11.08 11.99
CA ASP A 112 -10.41 12.09 13.05
C ASP A 112 -11.88 12.18 13.49
N GLU A 113 -12.84 12.09 12.54
CA GLU A 113 -14.27 11.98 12.86
C GLU A 113 -14.54 10.83 13.83
N PHE A 114 -14.07 9.62 13.50
CA PHE A 114 -14.27 8.43 14.33
C PHE A 114 -13.51 8.47 15.66
N THR A 115 -12.31 9.04 15.67
CA THR A 115 -11.53 9.23 16.89
C THR A 115 -12.24 10.20 17.83
N SER A 116 -12.82 11.27 17.30
CA SER A 116 -13.58 12.25 18.10
C SER A 116 -14.83 11.65 18.74
N LEU A 117 -15.50 10.71 18.04
CA LEU A 117 -16.67 10.00 18.56
C LEU A 117 -16.30 8.96 19.64
N THR A 118 -15.12 8.37 19.55
CA THR A 118 -14.63 7.34 20.48
C THR A 118 -13.17 7.58 20.81
N PRO A 119 -12.83 8.56 21.69
CA PRO A 119 -11.44 8.96 21.97
C PRO A 119 -10.57 7.83 22.56
N ASP A 120 -11.17 6.88 23.24
CA ASP A 120 -10.49 5.70 23.81
C ASP A 120 -10.09 4.67 22.73
N LYS A 121 -10.65 4.82 21.52
CA LYS A 121 -10.27 4.03 20.34
C LYS A 121 -9.78 4.95 19.23
N PRO A 122 -8.54 5.46 19.28
CA PRO A 122 -7.99 6.31 18.23
C PRO A 122 -7.84 5.55 16.92
N ARG A 123 -8.03 6.24 15.79
CA ARG A 123 -7.86 5.71 14.44
C ARG A 123 -6.59 6.28 13.82
N PHE A 124 -5.94 5.46 13.01
CA PHE A 124 -4.68 5.78 12.36
C PHE A 124 -4.82 5.70 10.85
N VAL A 125 -3.95 6.41 10.16
CA VAL A 125 -3.84 6.40 8.70
C VAL A 125 -2.47 5.88 8.32
N ALA A 126 -2.40 4.76 7.59
CA ALA A 126 -1.20 4.26 6.97
C ALA A 126 -1.13 4.73 5.52
N GLY A 127 -0.01 5.32 5.12
CA GLY A 127 0.26 5.67 3.73
C GLY A 127 0.61 4.41 2.94
N SER A 128 -0.31 3.96 2.09
CA SER A 128 -0.11 2.79 1.23
C SER A 128 0.87 3.10 0.12
N VAL A 129 1.90 2.27 -0.01
CA VAL A 129 2.95 2.32 -1.03
C VAL A 129 3.08 0.93 -1.65
N GLY A 130 2.38 0.71 -2.74
CA GLY A 130 2.39 -0.56 -3.46
C GLY A 130 3.58 -0.73 -4.40
N PRO A 131 3.68 -1.88 -5.06
CA PRO A 131 4.69 -2.12 -6.07
C PRO A 131 4.40 -1.27 -7.32
N THR A 132 5.44 -0.99 -8.09
CA THR A 132 5.27 -0.43 -9.43
C THR A 132 5.04 -1.54 -10.46
N ASN A 133 4.55 -1.17 -11.63
CA ASN A 133 4.43 -2.06 -12.80
C ASN A 133 5.78 -2.43 -13.43
N LYS A 134 6.89 -1.90 -12.91
CA LYS A 134 8.27 -2.19 -13.35
C LYS A 134 9.09 -2.69 -12.18
N THR A 135 10.04 -3.58 -12.47
CA THR A 135 10.96 -4.14 -11.47
C THR A 135 12.41 -3.83 -11.79
N CYS A 136 13.22 -3.67 -10.75
CA CYS A 136 14.66 -3.46 -10.88
C CYS A 136 15.45 -4.78 -10.98
N SER A 137 14.88 -5.91 -10.55
CA SER A 137 15.57 -7.19 -10.51
C SER A 137 15.31 -8.05 -11.74
N MET A 138 14.15 -7.92 -12.39
CA MET A 138 13.72 -8.77 -13.50
C MET A 138 13.68 -8.01 -14.81
N SER A 139 14.10 -8.67 -15.90
CA SER A 139 13.90 -8.14 -17.24
C SER A 139 12.48 -8.39 -17.73
N PRO A 140 11.79 -7.40 -18.31
CA PRO A 140 10.52 -7.62 -18.99
C PRO A 140 10.72 -8.29 -20.37
N ASP A 141 11.95 -8.38 -20.87
CA ASP A 141 12.30 -8.99 -22.16
C ASP A 141 13.07 -10.29 -21.93
N VAL A 142 12.43 -11.42 -22.23
CA VAL A 142 13.03 -12.75 -22.09
C VAL A 142 14.24 -12.98 -22.98
N ASN A 143 14.37 -12.26 -24.09
CA ASN A 143 15.48 -12.33 -25.02
C ASN A 143 16.65 -11.43 -24.62
N ASN A 144 16.43 -10.51 -23.67
CA ASN A 144 17.46 -9.62 -23.15
C ASN A 144 17.45 -9.62 -21.62
N PRO A 145 17.99 -10.66 -20.97
CA PRO A 145 17.92 -10.80 -19.51
C PRO A 145 18.65 -9.70 -18.72
N ALA A 146 19.54 -8.96 -19.37
CA ALA A 146 20.27 -7.85 -18.76
C ALA A 146 19.47 -6.52 -18.77
N PHE A 147 18.44 -6.42 -19.60
CA PHE A 147 17.64 -5.21 -19.70
C PHE A 147 16.83 -4.95 -18.42
N ARG A 148 16.78 -3.70 -18.01
CA ARG A 148 15.89 -3.22 -16.93
C ARG A 148 15.09 -2.03 -17.45
N ALA A 149 13.77 -2.09 -17.23
CA ALA A 149 12.86 -1.02 -17.64
C ALA A 149 12.96 0.21 -16.71
N LEU A 150 13.60 0.06 -15.56
CA LEU A 150 13.74 1.09 -14.53
C LEU A 150 15.01 0.82 -13.72
N SER A 151 15.79 1.86 -13.46
CA SER A 151 16.93 1.79 -12.56
C SER A 151 16.49 1.88 -11.09
N TYR A 152 17.38 1.49 -10.18
CA TYR A 152 17.14 1.61 -8.75
C TYR A 152 16.92 3.07 -8.31
N ASP A 153 17.72 4.00 -8.83
CA ASP A 153 17.65 5.42 -8.46
C ASP A 153 16.36 6.05 -8.96
N GLU A 154 15.95 5.78 -10.20
CA GLU A 154 14.66 6.25 -10.75
C GLU A 154 13.48 5.73 -9.93
N LEU A 155 13.53 4.47 -9.48
CA LEU A 155 12.49 3.89 -8.65
C LEU A 155 12.49 4.52 -7.24
N ALA A 156 13.65 4.71 -6.63
CA ALA A 156 13.79 5.35 -5.33
C ALA A 156 13.26 6.79 -5.37
N ASP A 157 13.57 7.55 -6.42
CA ASP A 157 13.04 8.90 -6.61
C ASP A 157 11.52 8.93 -6.76
N ALA A 158 10.95 7.97 -7.49
CA ALA A 158 9.49 7.86 -7.64
C ALA A 158 8.78 7.54 -6.32
N TYR A 159 9.34 6.64 -5.53
CA TYR A 159 8.82 6.33 -4.18
C TYR A 159 9.02 7.50 -3.21
N ARG A 160 10.14 8.22 -3.29
CA ARG A 160 10.38 9.38 -2.45
C ARG A 160 9.34 10.48 -2.68
N GLU A 161 9.03 10.82 -3.95
CA GLU A 161 7.99 11.78 -4.32
C GLU A 161 6.63 11.41 -3.70
N GLN A 162 6.25 10.14 -3.77
CA GLN A 162 5.02 9.63 -3.17
C GLN A 162 5.04 9.77 -1.64
N MET A 163 6.11 9.30 -1.00
CA MET A 163 6.20 9.25 0.46
C MET A 163 6.32 10.65 1.09
N GLU A 164 7.01 11.59 0.44
CA GLU A 164 7.03 13.00 0.87
C GLU A 164 5.62 13.57 0.94
N ALA A 165 4.81 13.35 -0.11
CA ALA A 165 3.42 13.82 -0.12
C ALA A 165 2.55 13.12 0.95
N LEU A 166 2.74 11.82 1.18
CA LEU A 166 2.05 11.08 2.24
C LEU A 166 2.39 11.62 3.64
N LEU A 167 3.68 11.85 3.90
CA LEU A 167 4.17 12.39 5.18
C LEU A 167 3.69 13.83 5.41
N GLU A 168 3.77 14.69 4.42
CA GLU A 168 3.24 16.06 4.47
C GLU A 168 1.72 16.09 4.71
N GLY A 169 1.00 15.11 4.17
CA GLY A 169 -0.43 14.94 4.40
C GLY A 169 -0.77 14.51 5.81
N GLY A 170 0.18 13.97 6.59
CA GLY A 170 0.02 13.60 7.99
C GLY A 170 -0.40 12.15 8.21
N VAL A 171 0.21 11.20 7.51
CA VAL A 171 0.05 9.76 7.81
C VAL A 171 0.71 9.40 9.14
N ASP A 172 0.17 8.40 9.83
CA ASP A 172 0.68 7.88 11.11
C ASP A 172 1.73 6.78 10.90
N ALA A 173 1.78 6.16 9.72
CA ALA A 173 2.75 5.14 9.31
C ALA A 173 2.91 5.16 7.78
N LEU A 174 4.03 4.61 7.28
CA LEU A 174 4.19 4.24 5.88
C LEU A 174 4.09 2.71 5.78
N LEU A 175 3.27 2.20 4.87
CA LEU A 175 3.10 0.78 4.60
C LEU A 175 3.57 0.47 3.17
N ILE A 176 4.76 -0.11 3.06
CA ILE A 176 5.26 -0.68 1.80
C ILE A 176 4.66 -2.08 1.69
N GLU A 177 3.73 -2.26 0.77
CA GLU A 177 2.91 -3.47 0.70
C GLU A 177 3.03 -4.20 -0.64
N THR A 178 2.55 -5.45 -0.64
CA THR A 178 2.51 -6.32 -1.83
C THR A 178 3.91 -6.48 -2.44
N ILE A 179 4.90 -6.58 -1.57
CA ILE A 179 6.30 -6.71 -1.97
C ILE A 179 6.50 -8.08 -2.61
N PHE A 180 6.77 -8.10 -3.91
CA PHE A 180 7.11 -9.31 -4.66
C PHE A 180 8.54 -9.26 -5.26
N ASP A 181 9.20 -8.10 -5.19
CA ASP A 181 10.58 -7.89 -5.61
C ASP A 181 11.37 -7.22 -4.48
N THR A 182 12.37 -7.91 -3.95
CA THR A 182 13.16 -7.43 -2.82
C THR A 182 13.99 -6.20 -3.16
N LEU A 183 14.47 -6.07 -4.40
CA LEU A 183 15.23 -4.90 -4.81
C LEU A 183 14.33 -3.65 -4.88
N ASN A 184 13.11 -3.80 -5.38
CA ASN A 184 12.10 -2.73 -5.34
C ASN A 184 11.77 -2.33 -3.89
N ALA A 185 11.63 -3.31 -2.99
CA ALA A 185 11.42 -3.03 -1.57
C ALA A 185 12.57 -2.24 -0.94
N LYS A 186 13.81 -2.57 -1.29
CA LYS A 186 14.99 -1.82 -0.81
C LYS A 186 15.01 -0.39 -1.33
N ALA A 187 14.60 -0.15 -2.57
CA ALA A 187 14.45 1.19 -3.12
C ALA A 187 13.36 1.99 -2.35
N ALA A 188 12.22 1.35 -2.04
CA ALA A 188 11.17 1.98 -1.26
C ALA A 188 11.59 2.27 0.20
N ILE A 189 12.32 1.36 0.85
CA ILE A 189 12.86 1.57 2.21
C ILE A 189 13.87 2.72 2.22
N PHE A 190 14.76 2.79 1.24
CA PHE A 190 15.71 3.87 1.09
C PHE A 190 15.01 5.21 0.87
N ALA A 191 14.02 5.23 -0.02
CA ALA A 191 13.18 6.40 -0.27
C ALA A 191 12.41 6.86 0.98
N ALA A 192 11.90 5.93 1.80
CA ALA A 192 11.22 6.27 3.05
C ALA A 192 12.13 7.01 4.02
N GLY A 193 13.38 6.56 4.18
CA GLY A 193 14.38 7.26 5.00
C GLY A 193 14.63 8.68 4.50
N GLN A 194 14.85 8.84 3.20
CA GLN A 194 15.07 10.17 2.59
C GLN A 194 13.85 11.09 2.73
N ALA A 195 12.63 10.56 2.50
CA ALA A 195 11.40 11.33 2.61
C ALA A 195 11.17 11.80 4.06
N MET A 196 11.40 10.93 5.06
CA MET A 196 11.30 11.28 6.48
C MET A 196 12.29 12.38 6.87
N GLU A 197 13.52 12.30 6.37
CA GLU A 197 14.53 13.35 6.59
C GLU A 197 14.12 14.67 5.93
N THR A 198 13.67 14.62 4.67
CA THR A 198 13.27 15.81 3.91
C THR A 198 12.10 16.54 4.55
N VAL A 199 11.07 15.79 4.95
CA VAL A 199 9.84 16.36 5.55
C VAL A 199 10.05 16.69 7.04
N GLY A 200 11.05 16.09 7.68
CA GLY A 200 11.30 16.26 9.12
C GLY A 200 10.30 15.53 10.01
N VAL A 201 9.67 14.48 9.50
CA VAL A 201 8.66 13.68 10.19
C VAL A 201 9.06 12.22 10.16
N HIS A 202 9.14 11.58 11.33
CA HIS A 202 9.44 10.15 11.45
C HIS A 202 8.21 9.37 11.90
N VAL A 203 7.81 8.40 11.09
CA VAL A 203 6.68 7.50 11.35
C VAL A 203 7.11 6.04 11.30
N PRO A 204 6.37 5.12 11.95
CA PRO A 204 6.59 3.68 11.80
C PRO A 204 6.61 3.24 10.34
N LEU A 205 7.60 2.42 9.97
CA LEU A 205 7.72 1.79 8.66
C LEU A 205 7.23 0.35 8.73
N MET A 206 6.16 0.06 8.00
CA MET A 206 5.55 -1.26 7.91
C MET A 206 5.87 -1.89 6.56
N LEU A 207 6.21 -3.16 6.54
CA LEU A 207 6.45 -3.93 5.31
C LEU A 207 5.47 -5.08 5.21
N SER A 208 4.95 -5.34 4.02
CA SER A 208 4.10 -6.49 3.75
C SER A 208 4.48 -7.19 2.44
N VAL A 209 4.81 -8.47 2.55
CA VAL A 209 5.34 -9.29 1.46
C VAL A 209 4.22 -10.12 0.83
N THR A 210 4.30 -10.34 -0.46
CA THR A 210 3.43 -11.23 -1.20
C THR A 210 4.23 -12.45 -1.66
N VAL A 211 3.86 -13.62 -1.15
CA VAL A 211 4.43 -14.89 -1.60
C VAL A 211 3.69 -15.38 -2.86
N SER A 212 4.43 -15.87 -3.83
CA SER A 212 3.89 -16.21 -5.15
C SER A 212 3.64 -17.71 -5.36
N ASP A 213 4.16 -18.55 -4.46
CA ASP A 213 4.03 -19.99 -4.56
C ASP A 213 3.87 -20.68 -3.20
N ILE A 214 3.51 -21.95 -3.23
CA ILE A 214 3.36 -22.79 -2.03
C ILE A 214 4.68 -23.03 -1.29
N GLY A 215 5.83 -22.71 -1.88
CA GLY A 215 7.15 -22.78 -1.25
C GLY A 215 7.49 -21.50 -0.47
N GLY A 216 6.59 -20.51 -0.45
CA GLY A 216 6.77 -19.24 0.29
C GLY A 216 7.81 -18.31 -0.33
N ARG A 217 7.97 -18.35 -1.65
CA ARG A 217 8.88 -17.47 -2.39
C ARG A 217 8.14 -16.28 -2.97
N THR A 218 8.81 -15.14 -2.99
CA THR A 218 8.37 -13.97 -3.76
C THR A 218 8.51 -14.23 -5.26
N LEU A 219 7.92 -13.40 -6.11
CA LEU A 219 8.03 -13.50 -7.56
C LEU A 219 9.50 -13.40 -8.04
N SER A 220 10.32 -12.62 -7.34
CA SER A 220 11.77 -12.53 -7.60
C SER A 220 12.56 -13.73 -7.05
N GLY A 221 11.89 -14.77 -6.52
CA GLY A 221 12.48 -16.04 -6.10
C GLY A 221 13.03 -16.08 -4.68
N GLN A 222 12.87 -15.03 -3.88
CA GLN A 222 13.38 -14.95 -2.52
C GLN A 222 12.47 -15.66 -1.51
N THR A 223 13.08 -16.41 -0.59
CA THR A 223 12.37 -16.93 0.58
C THR A 223 12.10 -15.81 1.60
N LEU A 224 11.18 -16.04 2.54
CA LEU A 224 10.92 -15.08 3.63
C LEU A 224 12.18 -14.79 4.47
N ASP A 225 13.03 -15.81 4.69
CA ASP A 225 14.29 -15.62 5.41
C ASP A 225 15.27 -14.75 4.64
N ALA A 226 15.39 -14.96 3.33
CA ALA A 226 16.23 -14.13 2.47
C ALA A 226 15.71 -12.69 2.40
N PHE A 227 14.39 -12.52 2.37
CA PHE A 227 13.78 -11.19 2.45
C PHE A 227 14.11 -10.51 3.78
N LEU A 228 13.87 -11.17 4.94
CA LEU A 228 14.20 -10.62 6.25
C LEU A 228 15.67 -10.21 6.35
N ALA A 229 16.59 -11.09 5.93
CA ALA A 229 18.02 -10.77 5.91
C ALA A 229 18.35 -9.56 5.04
N SER A 230 17.63 -9.37 3.94
CA SER A 230 17.84 -8.26 3.00
C SER A 230 17.40 -6.90 3.56
N VAL A 231 16.44 -6.86 4.47
CA VAL A 231 15.83 -5.61 4.98
C VAL A 231 16.18 -5.29 6.44
N GLN A 232 16.86 -6.19 7.16
CA GLN A 232 17.19 -6.03 8.59
C GLN A 232 18.07 -4.81 8.93
N HIS A 233 18.63 -4.15 7.94
CA HIS A 233 19.42 -2.93 8.12
C HIS A 233 18.56 -1.69 8.37
N ALA A 234 17.25 -1.76 8.12
CA ALA A 234 16.32 -0.66 8.28
C ALA A 234 15.58 -0.72 9.64
N ASP A 235 15.16 0.43 10.13
CA ASP A 235 14.30 0.53 11.31
C ASP A 235 12.85 0.20 10.93
N ILE A 236 12.52 -1.07 11.02
CA ILE A 236 11.22 -1.62 10.62
C ILE A 236 10.34 -1.78 11.86
N PHE A 237 9.13 -1.25 11.79
CA PHE A 237 8.12 -1.39 12.82
C PHE A 237 7.41 -2.75 12.76
N SER A 238 6.94 -3.14 11.59
CA SER A 238 6.28 -4.42 11.38
C SER A 238 6.65 -5.04 10.05
N VAL A 239 6.59 -6.37 9.99
CA VAL A 239 6.67 -7.13 8.75
C VAL A 239 5.49 -8.08 8.68
N GLY A 240 4.97 -8.31 7.49
CA GLY A 240 3.79 -9.16 7.34
C GLY A 240 3.65 -9.76 5.97
N LEU A 241 2.49 -10.37 5.75
CA LEU A 241 2.10 -10.99 4.49
C LEU A 241 0.72 -10.52 4.08
N ASN A 242 0.55 -10.26 2.79
CA ASN A 242 -0.74 -9.93 2.22
C ASN A 242 -0.97 -10.61 0.86
N CYS A 243 -2.23 -10.61 0.43
CA CYS A 243 -2.64 -11.16 -0.86
C CYS A 243 -2.30 -12.64 -1.08
N SER A 244 -2.21 -13.07 -2.33
CA SER A 244 -1.85 -14.41 -2.84
C SER A 244 -2.77 -15.54 -2.39
N PHE A 245 -2.88 -15.75 -1.09
CA PHE A 245 -3.58 -16.90 -0.50
C PHE A 245 -4.63 -16.46 0.51
N GLY A 246 -5.58 -17.36 0.77
CA GLY A 246 -6.49 -17.23 1.90
C GLY A 246 -5.77 -17.45 3.24
N ALA A 247 -6.42 -17.07 4.34
CA ALA A 247 -5.83 -17.08 5.67
C ALA A 247 -5.26 -18.45 6.10
N ARG A 248 -5.94 -19.54 5.73
CA ARG A 248 -5.52 -20.91 6.07
C ARG A 248 -4.19 -21.28 5.40
N GLN A 249 -4.00 -20.89 4.14
CA GLN A 249 -2.78 -21.19 3.40
C GLN A 249 -1.64 -20.25 3.79
N LEU A 250 -1.96 -19.01 4.20
CA LEU A 250 -0.95 -18.02 4.63
C LEU A 250 -0.40 -18.30 6.02
N LYS A 251 -1.18 -18.98 6.88
CA LYS A 251 -0.83 -19.22 8.29
C LYS A 251 0.57 -19.83 8.50
N PRO A 252 1.00 -20.90 7.80
CA PRO A 252 2.34 -21.48 8.01
C PRO A 252 3.46 -20.47 7.74
N PHE A 253 3.31 -19.61 6.74
CA PHE A 253 4.30 -18.59 6.41
C PHE A 253 4.33 -17.48 7.45
N LEU A 254 3.18 -17.11 8.01
CA LEU A 254 3.11 -16.17 9.12
C LEU A 254 3.76 -16.71 10.39
N GLU A 255 3.57 -17.99 10.70
CA GLU A 255 4.22 -18.65 11.82
C GLU A 255 5.75 -18.67 11.65
N GLN A 256 6.24 -18.97 10.43
CA GLN A 256 7.66 -18.88 10.09
C GLN A 256 8.19 -17.46 10.27
N LEU A 257 7.47 -16.46 9.77
CA LEU A 257 7.86 -15.06 9.85
C LEU A 257 7.91 -14.61 11.32
N ALA A 258 6.87 -14.92 12.10
CA ALA A 258 6.76 -14.57 13.51
C ALA A 258 7.85 -15.19 14.38
N ALA A 259 8.32 -16.39 14.03
CA ALA A 259 9.41 -17.06 14.76
C ALA A 259 10.79 -16.42 14.55
N ARG A 260 10.96 -15.61 13.51
CA ARG A 260 12.27 -15.10 13.06
C ARG A 260 12.40 -13.59 13.01
N ALA A 261 11.30 -12.88 12.78
CA ALA A 261 11.31 -11.43 12.69
C ALA A 261 11.34 -10.79 14.07
N PRO A 262 12.25 -9.84 14.34
CA PRO A 262 12.29 -9.09 15.59
C PRO A 262 11.33 -7.88 15.56
N TYR A 263 10.27 -7.95 14.75
CA TYR A 263 9.30 -6.90 14.46
C TYR A 263 7.89 -7.35 14.82
N TYR A 264 6.94 -6.42 14.91
CA TYR A 264 5.52 -6.78 14.95
C TYR A 264 5.12 -7.49 13.65
N ILE A 265 4.12 -8.36 13.73
CA ILE A 265 3.65 -9.15 12.58
C ILE A 265 2.29 -8.64 12.13
N SER A 266 2.15 -8.41 10.83
CA SER A 266 0.87 -8.05 10.20
C SER A 266 0.43 -9.11 9.19
N ALA A 267 -0.89 -9.22 8.99
CA ALA A 267 -1.46 -10.15 8.02
C ALA A 267 -2.79 -9.60 7.49
N TYR A 268 -2.92 -9.55 6.17
CA TYR A 268 -4.19 -9.29 5.50
C TYR A 268 -4.31 -10.18 4.24
N PRO A 269 -4.75 -11.44 4.48
CA PRO A 269 -4.92 -12.44 3.44
C PRO A 269 -6.11 -12.10 2.54
N ASN A 270 -6.18 -12.75 1.36
CA ASN A 270 -7.39 -12.72 0.57
C ASN A 270 -8.56 -13.36 1.34
N ALA A 271 -9.75 -12.78 1.21
CA ALA A 271 -10.99 -13.33 1.75
C ALA A 271 -11.56 -14.49 0.90
N GLY A 272 -10.75 -15.09 0.05
CA GLY A 272 -11.07 -16.05 -0.99
C GLY A 272 -10.69 -15.51 -2.37
N LEU A 273 -10.79 -16.33 -3.39
CA LEU A 273 -10.64 -15.89 -4.78
C LEU A 273 -12.00 -15.41 -5.30
N PRO A 274 -12.04 -14.34 -6.12
CA PRO A 274 -13.28 -13.90 -6.72
C PRO A 274 -13.84 -15.01 -7.63
N ASN A 275 -15.11 -15.36 -7.41
CA ASN A 275 -15.85 -16.27 -8.29
C ASN A 275 -16.34 -15.54 -9.55
N SER A 276 -17.02 -16.26 -10.45
CA SER A 276 -17.57 -15.71 -11.70
C SER A 276 -18.62 -14.59 -11.50
N LEU A 277 -19.13 -14.42 -10.27
CA LEU A 277 -20.09 -13.39 -9.89
C LEU A 277 -19.41 -12.18 -9.21
N GLY A 278 -18.08 -12.18 -9.09
CA GLY A 278 -17.31 -11.12 -8.41
C GLY A 278 -17.41 -11.15 -6.88
N THR A 279 -18.00 -12.20 -6.30
CA THR A 279 -17.98 -12.44 -4.86
C THR A 279 -16.82 -13.38 -4.49
N CYS A 280 -16.33 -13.31 -3.26
CA CYS A 280 -15.26 -14.18 -2.80
C CYS A 280 -15.86 -15.39 -2.06
N ASP A 281 -15.51 -16.60 -2.50
CA ASP A 281 -15.80 -17.83 -1.78
C ASP A 281 -14.71 -18.07 -0.72
N GLN A 282 -15.11 -18.24 0.54
CA GLN A 282 -14.20 -18.56 1.66
C GLN A 282 -13.85 -20.04 1.70
#